data_1629e0a02075abb02240d777b80adac0
#
_entry.id   1629e0a02075abb02240d777b80adac0
#
_cell.length_a   1.000
_cell.length_b   1.000
_cell.length_c   1.000
_cell.angle_alpha   90.00
_cell.angle_beta   90.00
_cell.angle_gamma   90.00
#
_symmetry.space_group_name_H-M   'P 1'
#
loop_
_entity.id
_entity.type
_entity.pdbx_description
1 polymer ?
#
loop_
_entity_poly.entity_id
_entity_poly.type
_entity_poly.pdbx_seq_one_letter_code
_entity_poly.pdbx_strand_id
1 'polypeptide(L)'
;LCYVTPAEHLGLPTPEMVKQGIIAYKIAAHAADIAKGIPRARERDDELSKARFSFDWEKQFALSLDPEEARRIRSELSLDADFCGMCGPDFCSMRLYSKTEGIKTFNEEKKGIVVDHRLLKKKFDKKYLADEKMF
;
A
#
# COMPACT_ATOMS: atom_id res chain seq x y z
N LEU A 1 15.99 -11.63 20.21
CA LEU A 1 16.32 -10.83 19.04
C LEU A 1 17.18 -9.63 19.44
N CYS A 2 18.39 -9.54 18.89
CA CYS A 2 19.30 -8.45 19.17
C CYS A 2 19.02 -7.20 18.33
N TYR A 3 18.46 -7.36 17.13
CA TYR A 3 18.14 -6.25 16.24
C TYR A 3 16.89 -5.50 16.72
N VAL A 4 17.09 -4.28 17.21
CA VAL A 4 16.00 -3.42 17.71
C VAL A 4 15.73 -2.23 16.79
N THR A 5 16.78 -1.72 16.14
CA THR A 5 16.69 -0.57 15.23
C THR A 5 17.73 -0.70 14.10
N PRO A 6 17.58 0.05 12.97
CA PRO A 6 18.60 0.12 11.93
C PRO A 6 19.97 0.61 12.42
N ALA A 7 20.01 1.32 13.56
CA ALA A 7 21.27 1.85 14.13
C ALA A 7 22.05 0.84 14.96
N GLU A 8 21.47 -0.30 15.27
CA GLU A 8 21.99 -1.33 16.19
C GLU A 8 23.53 -1.39 16.29
N HIS A 9 24.06 -1.11 17.48
CA HIS A 9 25.52 -1.05 17.78
C HIS A 9 26.36 -0.11 16.89
N LEU A 10 25.76 0.54 15.88
CA LEU A 10 26.45 1.46 14.97
C LEU A 10 26.35 2.91 15.44
N GLY A 11 25.33 3.26 16.22
CA GLY A 11 25.12 4.60 16.74
C GLY A 11 23.86 4.72 17.60
N LEU A 12 23.55 5.96 18.01
CA LEU A 12 22.30 6.23 18.75
C LEU A 12 21.12 6.22 17.81
N PRO A 13 20.03 5.46 18.11
CA PRO A 13 18.88 5.41 17.26
C PRO A 13 18.05 6.70 17.36
N THR A 14 17.48 7.14 16.24
CA THR A 14 16.44 8.16 16.20
C THR A 14 15.06 7.54 16.50
N PRO A 15 14.04 8.33 16.86
CA PRO A 15 12.67 7.83 17.00
C PRO A 15 12.15 7.10 15.76
N GLU A 16 12.49 7.57 14.56
CA GLU A 16 12.14 6.96 13.29
C GLU A 16 12.78 5.58 13.14
N MET A 17 14.04 5.43 13.50
CA MET A 17 14.73 4.13 13.48
C MET A 17 14.09 3.16 14.48
N VAL A 18 13.69 3.64 15.66
CA VAL A 18 12.95 2.81 16.63
C VAL A 18 11.60 2.37 16.04
N LYS A 19 10.86 3.29 15.41
CA LYS A 19 9.59 2.97 14.72
C LYS A 19 9.81 1.91 13.64
N GLN A 20 10.82 2.06 12.80
CA GLN A 20 11.18 1.08 11.76
C GLN A 20 11.48 -0.31 12.35
N GLY A 21 12.23 -0.36 13.44
CA GLY A 21 12.50 -1.61 14.16
C GLY A 21 11.23 -2.29 14.68
N ILE A 22 10.32 -1.51 15.29
CA ILE A 22 9.02 -2.02 15.76
C ILE A 22 8.20 -2.58 14.60
N ILE A 23 8.15 -1.91 13.46
CA ILE A 23 7.42 -2.38 12.28
C ILE A 23 8.04 -3.68 11.75
N ALA A 24 9.37 -3.76 11.68
CA ALA A 24 10.07 -5.00 11.28
C ALA A 24 9.70 -6.18 12.20
N TYR A 25 9.64 -5.96 13.51
CA TYR A 25 9.21 -6.99 14.46
C TYR A 25 7.75 -7.39 14.30
N LYS A 26 6.86 -6.44 14.03
CA LYS A 26 5.45 -6.74 13.73
C LYS A 26 5.33 -7.63 12.50
N ILE A 27 6.11 -7.37 11.45
CA ILE A 27 6.14 -8.20 10.23
C ILE A 27 6.62 -9.61 10.58
N ALA A 28 7.73 -9.74 11.30
CA ALA A 28 8.28 -11.03 11.69
C ALA A 28 7.32 -11.83 12.58
N ALA A 29 6.70 -11.17 13.56
CA ALA A 29 5.72 -11.80 14.45
C ALA A 29 4.49 -12.30 13.67
N HIS A 30 3.95 -11.47 12.77
CA HIS A 30 2.83 -11.85 11.92
C HIS A 30 3.15 -13.06 11.01
N ALA A 31 4.31 -13.05 10.38
CA ALA A 31 4.78 -14.18 9.58
C ALA A 31 4.92 -15.46 10.41
N ALA A 32 5.44 -15.35 11.64
CA ALA A 32 5.57 -16.48 12.57
C ALA A 32 4.20 -17.02 13.00
N ASP A 33 3.23 -16.16 13.26
CA ASP A 33 1.87 -16.56 13.63
C ASP A 33 1.17 -17.32 12.50
N ILE A 34 1.33 -16.87 11.26
CA ILE A 34 0.84 -17.59 10.08
C ILE A 34 1.54 -18.96 9.96
N ALA A 35 2.87 -18.98 10.06
CA ALA A 35 3.64 -20.22 9.94
C ALA A 35 3.29 -21.26 11.02
N LYS A 36 2.94 -20.80 12.23
CA LYS A 36 2.49 -21.64 13.34
C LYS A 36 1.02 -22.06 13.24
N GLY A 37 0.29 -21.57 12.26
CA GLY A 37 -1.14 -21.86 12.13
C GLY A 37 -1.99 -21.25 13.24
N ILE A 38 -1.59 -20.12 13.82
CA ILE A 38 -2.37 -19.44 14.85
C ILE A 38 -3.75 -19.09 14.27
N PRO A 39 -4.86 -19.49 14.92
CA PRO A 39 -6.20 -19.19 14.45
C PRO A 39 -6.38 -17.70 14.17
N ARG A 40 -6.99 -17.38 13.02
CA ARG A 40 -7.29 -16.03 12.58
C ARG A 40 -6.09 -15.15 12.17
N ALA A 41 -4.86 -15.62 12.30
CA ALA A 41 -3.68 -14.84 11.90
C ALA A 41 -3.74 -14.37 10.43
N ARG A 42 -4.30 -15.20 9.55
CA ARG A 42 -4.43 -14.93 8.11
C ARG A 42 -5.60 -14.00 7.75
N GLU A 43 -6.60 -13.84 8.62
CA GLU A 43 -7.81 -13.04 8.31
C GLU A 43 -7.48 -11.61 7.89
N ARG A 44 -6.48 -11.01 8.54
CA ARG A 44 -6.00 -9.67 8.20
C ARG A 44 -5.46 -9.57 6.78
N ASP A 45 -4.68 -10.55 6.34
CA ASP A 45 -4.10 -10.58 5.00
C ASP A 45 -5.18 -10.76 3.94
N ASP A 46 -6.16 -11.62 4.21
CA ASP A 46 -7.29 -11.83 3.33
C ASP A 46 -8.13 -10.55 3.19
N GLU A 47 -8.37 -9.84 4.29
CA GLU A 47 -9.09 -8.56 4.26
C GLU A 47 -8.28 -7.45 3.58
N LEU A 48 -6.97 -7.39 3.79
CA LEU A 48 -6.09 -6.45 3.09
C LEU A 48 -6.09 -6.72 1.58
N SER A 49 -6.06 -8.00 1.19
CA SER A 49 -6.09 -8.41 -0.21
C SER A 49 -7.41 -8.01 -0.88
N LYS A 50 -8.55 -8.20 -0.20
CA LYS A 50 -9.87 -7.73 -0.67
C LYS A 50 -9.91 -6.21 -0.82
N ALA A 51 -9.42 -5.47 0.17
CA ALA A 51 -9.35 -4.01 0.12
C ALA A 51 -8.47 -3.51 -1.05
N ARG A 52 -7.33 -4.18 -1.30
CA ARG A 52 -6.47 -3.89 -2.45
C ARG A 52 -7.18 -4.16 -3.78
N PHE A 53 -7.88 -5.26 -3.90
CA PHE A 53 -8.61 -5.62 -5.12
C PHE A 53 -9.67 -4.60 -5.47
N SER A 54 -10.40 -4.08 -4.49
CA SER A 54 -11.45 -3.09 -4.68
C SER A 54 -10.95 -1.63 -4.71
N PHE A 55 -9.67 -1.39 -4.48
CA PHE A 55 -9.07 -0.05 -4.30
C PHE A 55 -9.66 0.73 -3.12
N ASP A 56 -10.08 0.04 -2.06
CA ASP A 56 -10.49 0.64 -0.79
C ASP A 56 -9.24 1.03 0.01
N TRP A 57 -8.72 2.22 -0.29
CA TRP A 57 -7.47 2.72 0.30
C TRP A 57 -7.58 2.94 1.81
N GLU A 58 -8.71 3.42 2.30
CA GLU A 58 -8.92 3.66 3.72
C GLU A 58 -8.84 2.35 4.52
N LYS A 59 -9.48 1.30 4.02
CA LYS A 59 -9.40 -0.03 4.63
C LYS A 59 -7.99 -0.60 4.53
N GLN A 60 -7.27 -0.38 3.42
CA GLN A 60 -5.87 -0.77 3.30
C GLN A 60 -4.99 -0.09 4.34
N PHE A 61 -5.16 1.23 4.56
CA PHE A 61 -4.40 1.96 5.59
C PHE A 61 -4.72 1.41 6.97
N ALA A 62 -5.99 1.23 7.32
CA ALA A 62 -6.41 0.70 8.61
C ALA A 62 -5.85 -0.70 8.91
N LEU A 63 -5.68 -1.53 7.88
CA LEU A 63 -5.12 -2.88 7.98
C LEU A 63 -3.60 -2.92 7.86
N SER A 64 -2.93 -1.84 7.47
CA SER A 64 -1.47 -1.83 7.32
C SER A 64 -0.76 -1.87 8.68
N LEU A 65 0.51 -2.29 8.67
CA LEU A 65 1.33 -2.33 9.89
C LEU A 65 1.79 -0.93 10.33
N ASP A 66 1.86 0.00 9.38
CA ASP A 66 2.10 1.43 9.60
C ASP A 66 1.07 2.23 8.78
N PRO A 67 -0.12 2.51 9.35
CA PRO A 67 -1.19 3.23 8.66
C PRO A 67 -0.80 4.65 8.24
N GLU A 68 -0.02 5.34 9.06
CA GLU A 68 0.41 6.71 8.81
C GLU A 68 1.34 6.78 7.60
N GLU A 69 2.35 5.92 7.57
CA GLU A 69 3.30 5.86 6.47
C GLU A 69 2.64 5.39 5.17
N ALA A 70 1.75 4.39 5.25
CA ALA A 70 0.99 3.93 4.10
C ALA A 70 0.14 5.06 3.48
N ARG A 71 -0.52 5.86 4.31
CA ARG A 71 -1.29 7.03 3.88
C ARG A 71 -0.38 8.11 3.29
N ARG A 72 0.74 8.41 3.93
CA ARG A 72 1.71 9.38 3.45
C ARG A 72 2.20 9.03 2.04
N ILE A 73 2.65 7.79 1.85
CA ILE A 73 3.13 7.31 0.54
C ILE A 73 2.03 7.44 -0.52
N ARG A 74 0.80 7.01 -0.20
CA ARG A 74 -0.30 7.06 -1.16
C ARG A 74 -0.74 8.48 -1.48
N SER A 75 -0.71 9.41 -0.51
CA SER A 75 -1.12 10.81 -0.69
C SER A 75 -0.28 11.56 -1.72
N GLU A 76 0.95 11.10 -1.97
CA GLU A 76 1.83 11.68 -2.98
C GLU A 76 1.29 11.50 -4.41
N LEU A 77 0.42 10.53 -4.65
CA LEU A 77 -0.22 10.31 -5.94
C LEU A 77 -1.67 10.81 -5.94
N SER A 78 -2.57 10.05 -5.33
CA SER A 78 -3.99 10.36 -5.14
C SER A 78 -4.62 9.34 -4.22
N LEU A 79 -5.45 9.79 -3.28
CA LEU A 79 -6.20 8.92 -2.38
C LEU A 79 -7.38 8.23 -3.07
N ASP A 80 -7.88 8.78 -4.18
CA ASP A 80 -9.09 8.29 -4.87
C ASP A 80 -8.80 7.51 -6.16
N ALA A 81 -7.51 7.30 -6.51
CA ALA A 81 -7.16 6.59 -7.72
C ALA A 81 -7.52 5.10 -7.63
N ASP A 82 -8.09 4.55 -8.70
CA ASP A 82 -8.45 3.14 -8.86
C ASP A 82 -7.37 2.31 -9.57
N PHE A 83 -6.12 2.58 -9.24
CA PHE A 83 -4.95 1.85 -9.72
C PHE A 83 -3.80 1.89 -8.71
N CYS A 84 -2.89 0.93 -8.83
CA CYS A 84 -1.68 0.91 -7.99
C CYS A 84 -0.71 2.02 -8.38
N GLY A 85 -0.12 2.71 -7.40
CA GLY A 85 0.88 3.74 -7.64
C GLY A 85 2.12 3.25 -8.37
N MET A 86 2.46 1.97 -8.22
CA MET A 86 3.62 1.36 -8.88
C MET A 86 3.35 1.04 -10.35
N CYS A 87 2.15 0.52 -10.69
CA CYS A 87 1.83 0.09 -12.06
C CYS A 87 1.28 1.22 -12.93
N GLY A 88 0.75 2.27 -12.30
CA GLY A 88 0.08 3.34 -13.04
C GLY A 88 -1.29 2.95 -13.62
N PRO A 89 -1.97 3.90 -14.27
CA PRO A 89 -3.33 3.70 -14.74
C PRO A 89 -3.46 2.72 -15.92
N ASP A 90 -2.43 2.56 -16.72
CA ASP A 90 -2.50 1.76 -17.94
C ASP A 90 -2.07 0.30 -17.75
N PHE A 91 -1.29 0.01 -16.71
CA PHE A 91 -0.70 -1.31 -16.50
C PHE A 91 -1.13 -2.00 -15.19
N CYS A 92 -2.03 -1.39 -14.42
CA CYS A 92 -2.53 -2.02 -13.20
C CYS A 92 -3.43 -3.21 -13.53
N SER A 93 -2.94 -4.42 -13.26
CA SER A 93 -3.65 -5.67 -13.57
C SER A 93 -5.03 -5.76 -12.90
N MET A 94 -5.15 -5.30 -11.65
CA MET A 94 -6.44 -5.30 -10.95
C MET A 94 -7.44 -4.37 -11.62
N ARG A 95 -7.01 -3.17 -12.04
CA ARG A 95 -7.86 -2.24 -12.77
C ARG A 95 -8.28 -2.79 -14.14
N LEU A 96 -7.33 -3.37 -14.88
CA LEU A 96 -7.62 -3.99 -16.17
C LEU A 96 -8.61 -5.14 -16.02
N TYR A 97 -8.40 -6.01 -15.02
CA TYR A 97 -9.32 -7.10 -14.71
C TYR A 97 -10.73 -6.58 -14.35
N SER A 98 -10.83 -5.60 -13.43
CA SER A 98 -12.12 -5.01 -13.07
C SER A 98 -12.87 -4.43 -14.26
N LYS A 99 -12.15 -3.78 -15.19
CA LYS A 99 -12.75 -3.27 -16.42
C LYS A 99 -13.25 -4.38 -17.35
N THR A 100 -12.48 -5.45 -17.51
CA THR A 100 -12.84 -6.58 -18.38
C THR A 100 -14.07 -7.30 -17.85
N GLU A 101 -14.15 -7.51 -16.54
CA GLU A 101 -15.25 -8.20 -15.87
C GLU A 101 -16.44 -7.28 -15.53
N GLY A 102 -16.34 -5.99 -15.82
CA GLY A 102 -17.39 -5.02 -15.48
C GLY A 102 -17.60 -4.81 -13.98
N ILE A 103 -16.56 -5.10 -13.17
CA ILE A 103 -16.60 -4.96 -11.71
C ILE A 103 -16.34 -3.49 -11.35
N LYS A 104 -17.26 -2.89 -10.60
CA LYS A 104 -17.07 -1.52 -10.10
C LYS A 104 -16.04 -1.48 -8.98
N THR A 105 -15.20 -0.46 -8.99
CA THR A 105 -14.27 -0.20 -7.90
C THR A 105 -15.00 0.37 -6.68
N PHE A 106 -14.36 0.35 -5.51
CA PHE A 106 -14.94 0.92 -4.28
C PHE A 106 -15.33 2.38 -4.44
N ASN A 107 -14.52 3.18 -5.12
CA ASN A 107 -14.81 4.59 -5.35
C ASN A 107 -16.03 4.79 -6.27
N GLU A 108 -16.20 3.97 -7.31
CA GLU A 108 -17.36 3.99 -8.18
C GLU A 108 -18.65 3.56 -7.46
N GLU A 109 -18.58 2.50 -6.63
CA GLU A 109 -19.76 1.97 -5.93
C GLU A 109 -20.18 2.82 -4.73
N LYS A 110 -19.22 3.23 -3.90
CA LYS A 110 -19.50 3.84 -2.60
C LYS A 110 -19.49 5.36 -2.63
N LYS A 111 -18.63 5.95 -3.48
CA LYS A 111 -18.49 7.41 -3.55
C LYS A 111 -19.13 8.01 -4.80
N GLY A 112 -19.55 7.20 -5.77
CA GLY A 112 -20.08 7.68 -7.06
C GLY A 112 -19.05 8.52 -7.85
N ILE A 113 -17.76 8.38 -7.52
CA ILE A 113 -16.70 9.17 -8.13
C ILE A 113 -16.26 8.49 -9.42
N VAL A 114 -16.46 9.16 -10.53
CA VAL A 114 -15.82 8.80 -11.80
C VAL A 114 -14.42 9.40 -11.78
N VAL A 115 -13.42 8.55 -11.67
CA VAL A 115 -12.01 8.97 -11.61
C VAL A 115 -11.55 9.46 -12.98
N ASP A 116 -11.10 10.72 -13.07
CA ASP A 116 -10.50 11.23 -14.32
C ASP A 116 -9.08 10.65 -14.49
N HIS A 117 -9.02 9.54 -15.21
CA HIS A 117 -7.79 8.82 -15.49
C HIS A 117 -6.76 9.64 -16.28
N ARG A 118 -7.19 10.65 -17.07
CA ARG A 118 -6.26 11.51 -17.83
C ARG A 118 -5.48 12.42 -16.90
N LEU A 119 -6.16 12.99 -15.90
CA LEU A 119 -5.50 13.82 -14.89
C LEU A 119 -4.55 13.00 -14.01
N LEU A 120 -4.99 11.80 -13.62
CA LEU A 120 -4.16 10.91 -12.80
C LEU A 120 -2.96 10.39 -13.59
N LYS A 121 -3.12 10.07 -14.87
CA LYS A 121 -2.01 9.70 -15.75
C LYS A 121 -0.99 10.82 -15.85
N LYS A 122 -1.41 12.07 -16.09
CA LYS A 122 -0.49 13.22 -16.12
C LYS A 122 0.28 13.41 -14.81
N LYS A 123 -0.38 13.20 -13.66
CA LYS A 123 0.30 13.23 -12.35
C LYS A 123 1.32 12.11 -12.21
N PHE A 124 0.95 10.89 -12.61
CA PHE A 124 1.81 9.74 -12.57
C PHE A 124 3.04 9.92 -13.45
N ASP A 125 2.83 10.29 -14.71
CA ASP A 125 3.90 10.52 -15.68
C ASP A 125 4.85 11.63 -15.20
N LYS A 126 4.33 12.73 -14.69
CA LYS A 126 5.14 13.81 -14.11
C LYS A 126 5.99 13.36 -12.92
N LYS A 127 5.46 12.46 -12.08
CA LYS A 127 6.17 12.00 -10.88
C LYS A 127 7.23 10.93 -11.17
N TYR A 128 6.92 10.00 -12.08
CA TYR A 128 7.71 8.78 -12.24
C TYR A 128 8.41 8.64 -13.59
N LEU A 129 7.99 9.38 -14.62
CA LEU A 129 8.54 9.29 -15.96
C LEU A 129 9.27 10.57 -16.42
N ALA A 130 9.16 11.68 -15.68
CA ALA A 130 9.80 12.94 -16.03
C ALA A 130 11.30 12.99 -15.75
N ASP A 131 11.84 12.04 -14.96
CA ASP A 131 13.26 11.90 -14.70
C ASP A 131 13.90 10.87 -15.63
N GLU A 132 13.99 11.17 -16.92
CA GLU A 132 14.84 10.40 -17.87
C GLU A 132 16.35 10.41 -17.52
N LYS A 133 16.73 10.96 -16.38
CA LYS A 133 18.12 11.06 -15.92
C LYS A 133 18.53 10.02 -14.89
N MET A 134 17.68 9.02 -14.59
CA MET A 134 17.98 7.99 -13.60
C MET A 134 18.27 6.60 -14.20
N PHE A 135 18.57 6.50 -15.49
CA PHE A 135 19.13 5.27 -16.09
C PHE A 135 20.36 5.59 -16.94
#